data_e635868f04cfa2618a3d219a78bb092b
#
_entry.id   e635868f04cfa2618a3d219a78bb092b
#
_cell.length_a   1.000
_cell.length_b   1.000
_cell.length_c   1.000
_cell.angle_alpha   90.00
_cell.angle_beta   90.00
_cell.angle_gamma   90.00
#
_symmetry.space_group_name_H-M   'P 1'
#
loop_
_entity.id
_entity.type
_entity.pdbx_description
1 polymer ?
#
loop_
_entity_poly.entity_id
_entity_poly.type
_entity_poly.pdbx_seq_one_letter_code
_entity_poly.pdbx_strand_id
1 'polypeptide(L)'
;VYKRQIIYLSPRGRLLNYELSKSIAESNCNYILICGHYEGIDERIIEKYNVEEISIGDYVLTGGELASQVLCDSIIRLIPGAIDEGSLVEESHTNNLLEYPQYTKPDNFCGMVVPEILKSGNHEKIKEYRKQESIRITKKYRPDLLNNK
;
A
#
# COMPACT_ATOMS: atom_id res chain seq x y z
N VAL A 1 16.70 -25.07 -2.53
CA VAL A 1 15.27 -25.36 -2.71
C VAL A 1 14.52 -24.05 -2.64
N TYR A 2 13.96 -23.60 -3.75
CA TYR A 2 13.13 -22.39 -3.74
C TYR A 2 11.88 -22.64 -2.90
N LYS A 3 11.70 -21.85 -1.84
CA LYS A 3 10.48 -21.91 -1.03
C LYS A 3 9.33 -21.39 -1.89
N ARG A 4 8.29 -22.18 -2.05
CA ARG A 4 7.07 -21.80 -2.77
C ARG A 4 5.96 -21.58 -1.75
N GLN A 5 5.21 -20.51 -1.94
CA GLN A 5 4.04 -20.20 -1.12
C GLN A 5 2.83 -19.99 -2.04
N ILE A 6 1.68 -20.50 -1.63
CA ILE A 6 0.44 -20.37 -2.38
C ILE A 6 -0.43 -19.35 -1.68
N ILE A 7 -0.90 -18.35 -2.43
CA ILE A 7 -1.82 -17.33 -1.94
C ILE A 7 -3.14 -17.44 -2.70
N TYR A 8 -4.24 -17.46 -1.95
CA TYR A 8 -5.59 -17.40 -2.47
C TYR A 8 -6.23 -16.06 -2.10
N LEU A 9 -6.75 -15.34 -3.11
CA LEU A 9 -7.43 -14.06 -2.90
C LEU A 9 -8.87 -14.33 -2.47
N SER A 10 -9.17 -14.06 -1.20
CA SER A 10 -10.43 -14.41 -0.56
C SER A 10 -10.90 -13.30 0.39
N PRO A 11 -12.20 -12.93 0.43
CA PRO A 11 -12.71 -11.93 1.37
C PRO A 11 -12.50 -12.29 2.85
N ARG A 12 -12.34 -13.57 3.18
CA ARG A 12 -12.10 -14.05 4.55
C ARG A 12 -10.64 -14.05 4.98
N GLY A 13 -9.73 -13.74 4.05
CA GLY A 13 -8.29 -13.75 4.29
C GLY A 13 -7.79 -12.62 5.17
N ARG A 14 -6.50 -12.69 5.53
CA ARG A 14 -5.81 -11.59 6.21
C ARG A 14 -5.85 -10.33 5.35
N LEU A 15 -6.20 -9.18 5.95
CA LEU A 15 -6.30 -7.93 5.22
C LEU A 15 -4.93 -7.45 4.73
N LEU A 16 -4.85 -7.18 3.42
CA LEU A 16 -3.67 -6.60 2.77
C LEU A 16 -3.43 -5.19 3.31
N ASN A 17 -2.20 -4.94 3.72
CA ASN A 17 -1.71 -3.63 4.13
C ASN A 17 -0.24 -3.47 3.73
N TYR A 18 0.32 -2.28 3.96
CA TYR A 18 1.72 -1.96 3.61
C TYR A 18 2.72 -2.96 4.22
N GLU A 19 2.57 -3.32 5.50
CA GLU A 19 3.50 -4.23 6.19
C GLU A 19 3.46 -5.65 5.60
N LEU A 20 2.27 -6.13 5.23
CA LEU A 20 2.13 -7.43 4.57
C LEU A 20 2.75 -7.40 3.18
N SER A 21 2.47 -6.37 2.37
CA SER A 21 3.08 -6.20 1.04
C SER A 21 4.61 -6.16 1.13
N LYS A 22 5.14 -5.42 2.11
CA LYS A 22 6.59 -5.32 2.35
C LYS A 22 7.19 -6.66 2.76
N SER A 23 6.57 -7.38 3.67
CA SER A 23 7.06 -8.69 4.11
C SER A 23 7.11 -9.70 2.95
N ILE A 24 6.15 -9.64 2.04
CA ILE A 24 6.11 -10.48 0.84
C ILE A 24 7.22 -10.04 -0.14
N ALA A 25 7.38 -8.74 -0.39
CA ALA A 25 8.41 -8.20 -1.29
C ALA A 25 9.83 -8.54 -0.84
N GLU A 26 10.09 -8.51 0.48
CA GLU A 26 11.39 -8.82 1.08
C GLU A 26 11.64 -10.33 1.22
N SER A 27 10.62 -11.16 1.00
CA SER A 27 10.77 -12.60 1.09
C SER A 27 11.56 -13.16 -0.09
N ASN A 28 12.35 -14.20 0.16
CA ASN A 28 13.01 -14.95 -0.92
C ASN A 28 12.17 -16.17 -1.34
N CYS A 29 10.91 -15.92 -1.71
CA CYS A 29 9.94 -16.95 -2.06
C CYS A 29 9.42 -16.76 -3.48
N ASN A 30 9.05 -17.87 -4.14
CA ASN A 30 8.21 -17.86 -5.32
C ASN A 30 6.75 -17.97 -4.90
N TYR A 31 5.88 -17.13 -5.44
CA TYR A 31 4.46 -17.13 -5.11
C TYR A 31 3.62 -17.70 -6.24
N ILE A 32 2.62 -18.50 -5.89
CA ILE A 32 1.56 -18.96 -6.78
C ILE A 32 0.29 -18.28 -6.31
N LEU A 33 -0.33 -17.48 -7.18
CA LEU A 33 -1.60 -16.80 -6.88
C LEU A 33 -2.76 -17.62 -7.45
N ILE A 34 -3.74 -17.93 -6.60
CA ILE A 34 -4.99 -18.57 -7.01
C ILE A 34 -6.06 -17.49 -7.12
N CYS A 35 -6.61 -17.32 -8.33
CA CYS A 35 -7.75 -16.46 -8.61
C CYS A 35 -9.00 -17.32 -8.64
N GLY A 36 -9.78 -17.30 -7.55
CA GLY A 36 -11.01 -18.06 -7.46
C GLY A 36 -12.17 -17.40 -8.19
N HIS A 37 -13.13 -18.24 -8.61
CA HIS A 37 -14.39 -17.83 -9.20
C HIS A 37 -15.56 -18.50 -8.48
N TYR A 38 -16.77 -18.03 -8.75
CA TYR A 38 -18.02 -18.57 -8.20
C TYR A 38 -18.00 -18.62 -6.66
N GLU A 39 -18.25 -19.79 -6.08
CA GLU A 39 -18.34 -20.01 -4.63
C GLU A 39 -16.97 -20.20 -3.95
N GLY A 40 -15.85 -20.14 -4.70
CA GLY A 40 -14.50 -20.30 -4.18
C GLY A 40 -13.86 -21.65 -4.48
N ILE A 41 -12.94 -22.09 -3.62
CA ILE A 41 -12.20 -23.36 -3.77
C ILE A 41 -12.47 -24.29 -2.59
N ASP A 42 -12.27 -25.58 -2.80
CA ASP A 42 -12.48 -26.60 -1.77
C ASP A 42 -11.55 -26.37 -0.56
N GLU A 43 -12.13 -26.32 0.64
CA GLU A 43 -11.41 -26.08 1.90
C GLU A 43 -10.28 -27.09 2.12
N ARG A 44 -10.45 -28.33 1.72
CA ARG A 44 -9.42 -29.36 1.82
C ARG A 44 -8.15 -29.04 1.01
N ILE A 45 -8.27 -28.24 -0.03
CA ILE A 45 -7.11 -27.74 -0.81
C ILE A 45 -6.35 -26.71 0.01
N ILE A 46 -7.08 -25.77 0.64
CA ILE A 46 -6.49 -24.72 1.49
C ILE A 46 -5.70 -25.36 2.63
N GLU A 47 -6.30 -26.30 3.35
CA GLU A 47 -5.67 -27.01 4.45
C GLU A 47 -4.46 -27.86 4.01
N LYS A 48 -4.66 -28.71 2.97
CA LYS A 48 -3.64 -29.64 2.51
C LYS A 48 -2.36 -28.97 2.03
N TYR A 49 -2.48 -27.83 1.35
CA TYR A 49 -1.35 -27.12 0.76
C TYR A 49 -0.91 -25.89 1.57
N ASN A 50 -1.51 -25.70 2.75
CA ASN A 50 -1.25 -24.55 3.62
C ASN A 50 -1.30 -23.22 2.83
N VAL A 51 -2.44 -23.02 2.14
CA VAL A 51 -2.67 -21.85 1.30
C VAL A 51 -2.91 -20.65 2.20
N GLU A 52 -2.17 -19.56 2.00
CA GLU A 52 -2.42 -18.30 2.69
C GLU A 52 -3.57 -17.57 2.01
N GLU A 53 -4.59 -17.17 2.78
CA GLU A 53 -5.69 -16.38 2.27
C GLU A 53 -5.46 -14.90 2.54
N ILE A 54 -5.57 -14.06 1.48
CA ILE A 54 -5.39 -12.61 1.58
C ILE A 54 -6.64 -11.91 1.04
N SER A 55 -7.15 -10.96 1.82
CA SER A 55 -8.24 -10.06 1.44
C SER A 55 -7.69 -8.69 1.07
N ILE A 56 -8.24 -8.06 0.03
CA ILE A 56 -7.92 -6.67 -0.32
C ILE A 56 -8.93 -5.65 0.24
N GLY A 57 -9.90 -6.09 1.03
CA GLY A 57 -10.91 -5.22 1.66
C GLY A 57 -12.22 -5.93 1.95
N ASP A 58 -13.10 -5.25 2.68
CA ASP A 58 -14.40 -5.76 3.12
C ASP A 58 -15.47 -5.61 2.03
N TYR A 59 -15.22 -6.21 0.86
CA TYR A 59 -16.13 -6.25 -0.28
C TYR A 59 -15.88 -7.50 -1.13
N VAL A 60 -16.84 -7.86 -1.95
CA VAL A 60 -16.77 -9.04 -2.83
C VAL A 60 -16.62 -8.60 -4.28
N LEU A 61 -15.72 -9.24 -5.00
CA LEU A 61 -15.54 -9.11 -6.45
C LEU A 61 -16.07 -10.35 -7.17
N THR A 62 -16.27 -10.26 -8.47
CA THR A 62 -16.75 -11.37 -9.31
C THR A 62 -15.70 -12.47 -9.53
N GLY A 63 -14.42 -12.17 -9.29
CA GLY A 63 -13.30 -13.12 -9.42
C GLY A 63 -12.06 -12.57 -8.73
N GLY A 64 -11.05 -13.41 -8.58
CA GLY A 64 -9.80 -13.09 -7.87
C GLY A 64 -8.76 -12.31 -8.68
N GLU A 65 -8.98 -12.09 -9.99
CA GLU A 65 -7.98 -11.51 -10.89
C GLU A 65 -7.63 -10.06 -10.52
N LEU A 66 -8.65 -9.22 -10.27
CA LEU A 66 -8.43 -7.83 -9.87
C LEU A 66 -7.75 -7.75 -8.51
N ALA A 67 -8.14 -8.61 -7.57
CA ALA A 67 -7.50 -8.70 -6.27
C ALA A 67 -6.03 -9.12 -6.40
N SER A 68 -5.72 -10.07 -7.30
CA SER A 68 -4.36 -10.48 -7.60
C SER A 68 -3.54 -9.36 -8.22
N GLN A 69 -4.12 -8.53 -9.10
CA GLN A 69 -3.45 -7.38 -9.67
C GLN A 69 -3.10 -6.34 -8.58
N VAL A 70 -4.03 -6.05 -7.67
CA VAL A 70 -3.78 -5.15 -6.53
C VAL A 70 -2.65 -5.68 -5.65
N LEU A 71 -2.68 -6.97 -5.33
CA LEU A 71 -1.62 -7.62 -4.56
C LEU A 71 -0.26 -7.52 -5.28
N CYS A 72 -0.21 -7.89 -6.57
CA CYS A 72 1.01 -7.82 -7.36
C CYS A 72 1.58 -6.41 -7.44
N ASP A 73 0.76 -5.41 -7.75
CA ASP A 73 1.20 -4.02 -7.85
C ASP A 73 1.76 -3.51 -6.52
N SER A 74 1.05 -3.78 -5.41
CA SER A 74 1.47 -3.38 -4.08
C SER A 74 2.80 -4.00 -3.62
N ILE A 75 3.15 -5.19 -4.13
CA ILE A 75 4.39 -5.90 -3.83
C ILE A 75 5.51 -5.47 -4.76
N ILE A 76 5.26 -5.48 -6.09
CA ILE A 76 6.29 -5.28 -7.12
C ILE A 76 6.94 -3.91 -6.96
N ARG A 77 6.16 -2.87 -6.68
CA ARG A 77 6.70 -1.52 -6.48
C ARG A 77 7.65 -1.38 -5.28
N LEU A 78 7.60 -2.32 -4.33
CA LEU A 78 8.50 -2.37 -3.17
C LEU A 78 9.79 -3.17 -3.42
N ILE A 79 9.88 -3.85 -4.57
CA ILE A 79 11.09 -4.57 -4.97
C ILE A 79 12.14 -3.56 -5.44
N PRO A 80 13.40 -3.63 -4.92
CA PRO A 80 14.46 -2.72 -5.33
C PRO A 80 14.63 -2.67 -6.85
N GLY A 81 14.67 -1.45 -7.40
CA GLY A 81 14.82 -1.21 -8.84
C GLY A 81 13.54 -1.32 -9.67
N ALA A 82 12.38 -1.67 -9.08
CA ALA A 82 11.10 -1.68 -9.80
C ALA A 82 10.58 -0.27 -10.09
N ILE A 83 10.74 0.65 -9.12
CA ILE A 83 10.47 2.09 -9.27
C ILE A 83 11.61 2.90 -8.66
N ASP A 84 11.60 4.22 -8.86
CA ASP A 84 12.58 5.12 -8.26
C ASP A 84 12.50 5.06 -6.72
N GLU A 85 13.63 4.74 -6.06
CA GLU A 85 13.69 4.62 -4.60
C GLU A 85 13.34 5.91 -3.87
N GLY A 86 13.62 7.07 -4.48
CA GLY A 86 13.24 8.37 -3.95
C GLY A 86 11.73 8.55 -3.80
N SER A 87 10.95 7.90 -4.66
CA SER A 87 9.47 7.94 -4.62
C SER A 87 8.89 7.19 -3.42
N LEU A 88 9.60 6.20 -2.87
CA LEU A 88 9.13 5.38 -1.76
C LEU A 88 9.35 6.01 -0.38
N VAL A 89 10.26 6.98 -0.26
CA VAL A 89 10.72 7.50 1.04
C VAL A 89 9.66 8.30 1.78
N GLU A 90 8.85 9.08 1.07
CA GLU A 90 7.85 10.00 1.64
C GLU A 90 6.39 9.57 1.36
N GLU A 91 6.18 8.35 0.84
CA GLU A 91 4.84 7.85 0.53
C GLU A 91 3.99 7.56 1.77
N SER A 92 2.66 7.54 1.54
CA SER A 92 1.70 7.08 2.53
C SER A 92 2.05 5.67 3.03
N HIS A 93 1.96 5.49 4.34
CA HIS A 93 2.22 4.25 5.10
C HIS A 93 3.69 3.91 5.35
N THR A 94 4.66 4.48 4.66
CA THR A 94 6.10 4.17 4.85
C THR A 94 6.58 4.43 6.28
N ASN A 95 6.08 5.48 6.95
CA ASN A 95 6.43 5.84 8.32
C ASN A 95 5.19 5.92 9.22
N ASN A 96 4.18 5.10 8.98
CA ASN A 96 2.87 5.18 9.65
C ASN A 96 2.19 6.56 9.49
N LEU A 97 2.49 7.27 8.44
CA LEU A 97 1.89 8.55 8.10
C LEU A 97 1.29 8.49 6.70
N LEU A 98 0.28 9.33 6.48
CA LEU A 98 -0.16 9.66 5.12
C LEU A 98 0.77 10.71 4.53
N GLU A 99 0.93 10.67 3.21
CA GLU A 99 1.69 11.67 2.47
C GLU A 99 1.06 13.06 2.64
N TYR A 100 1.90 14.09 2.59
CA TYR A 100 1.47 15.50 2.61
C TYR A 100 0.72 15.88 1.33
N PRO A 101 -0.10 16.99 1.36
CA PRO A 101 -0.84 17.42 0.18
C PRO A 101 0.09 17.86 -0.95
N GLN A 102 -0.19 17.38 -2.15
CA GLN A 102 0.52 17.78 -3.36
C GLN A 102 -0.16 18.99 -4.01
N TYR A 103 0.65 19.85 -4.60
CA TYR A 103 0.19 21.04 -5.33
C TYR A 103 0.77 21.05 -6.73
N THR A 104 0.00 21.56 -7.68
CA THR A 104 0.40 21.72 -9.07
C THR A 104 0.03 23.11 -9.58
N LYS A 105 0.43 23.46 -10.80
CA LYS A 105 0.06 24.72 -11.46
C LYS A 105 -1.43 24.71 -11.85
N PRO A 106 -2.08 25.89 -11.87
CA PRO A 106 -1.54 27.24 -11.54
C PRO A 106 -1.38 27.46 -10.03
N ASP A 107 -0.52 28.40 -9.64
CA ASP A 107 -0.25 28.77 -8.23
C ASP A 107 -1.49 29.28 -7.51
N ASN A 108 -2.45 29.85 -8.24
CA ASN A 108 -3.75 30.25 -7.73
C ASN A 108 -4.84 29.58 -8.58
N PHE A 109 -5.61 28.73 -7.93
CA PHE A 109 -6.78 28.08 -8.53
C PHE A 109 -8.05 28.52 -7.80
N CYS A 110 -8.86 29.37 -8.44
CA CYS A 110 -10.12 29.87 -7.89
C CYS A 110 -9.98 30.48 -6.49
N GLY A 111 -8.92 31.26 -6.26
CA GLY A 111 -8.63 31.93 -4.97
C GLY A 111 -7.87 31.04 -3.97
N MET A 112 -7.71 29.76 -4.26
CA MET A 112 -6.88 28.84 -3.45
C MET A 112 -5.42 28.92 -3.93
N VAL A 113 -4.53 29.35 -3.05
CA VAL A 113 -3.12 29.62 -3.38
C VAL A 113 -2.22 28.50 -2.85
N VAL A 114 -1.23 28.11 -3.64
CA VAL A 114 -0.15 27.21 -3.17
C VAL A 114 0.59 27.88 -2.01
N PRO A 115 0.84 27.15 -0.90
CA PRO A 115 1.57 27.73 0.24
C PRO A 115 2.93 28.30 -0.16
N GLU A 116 3.21 29.54 0.23
CA GLU A 116 4.43 30.26 -0.14
C GLU A 116 5.71 29.55 0.26
N ILE A 117 5.67 28.81 1.37
CA ILE A 117 6.80 28.01 1.83
C ILE A 117 7.28 26.99 0.79
N LEU A 118 6.36 26.41 0.01
CA LEU A 118 6.70 25.43 -1.02
C LEU A 118 7.39 26.05 -2.24
N LYS A 119 7.28 27.39 -2.40
CA LYS A 119 7.91 28.17 -3.47
C LYS A 119 9.21 28.84 -3.02
N SER A 120 9.55 28.77 -1.74
CA SER A 120 10.67 29.52 -1.14
C SER A 120 12.05 29.03 -1.57
N GLY A 121 12.18 27.82 -2.13
CA GLY A 121 13.47 27.18 -2.42
C GLY A 121 14.26 26.72 -1.18
N ASN A 122 13.74 26.96 0.03
CA ASN A 122 14.39 26.51 1.26
C ASN A 122 14.01 25.05 1.57
N HIS A 123 14.85 24.12 1.16
CA HIS A 123 14.59 22.67 1.28
C HIS A 123 14.33 22.21 2.72
N GLU A 124 15.03 22.75 3.72
CA GLU A 124 14.83 22.38 5.12
C GLU A 124 13.45 22.79 5.62
N LYS A 125 13.04 24.03 5.36
CA LYS A 125 11.73 24.53 5.75
C LYS A 125 10.60 23.82 4.99
N ILE A 126 10.81 23.50 3.72
CA ILE A 126 9.85 22.72 2.93
C ILE A 126 9.68 21.31 3.52
N LYS A 127 10.78 20.65 3.89
CA LYS A 127 10.73 19.31 4.51
C LYS A 127 9.99 19.33 5.85
N GLU A 128 10.26 20.32 6.69
CA GLU A 128 9.55 20.47 7.97
C GLU A 128 8.06 20.73 7.77
N TYR A 129 7.70 21.62 6.85
CA TYR A 129 6.30 21.88 6.49
C TYR A 129 5.59 20.63 6.01
N ARG A 130 6.19 19.86 5.09
CA ARG A 130 5.65 18.59 4.58
C ARG A 130 5.41 17.59 5.69
N LYS A 131 6.36 17.45 6.62
CA LYS A 131 6.22 16.56 7.79
C LYS A 131 5.05 16.98 8.69
N GLN A 132 4.89 18.26 8.96
CA GLN A 132 3.77 18.78 9.75
C GLN A 132 2.43 18.52 9.06
N GLU A 133 2.36 18.74 7.74
CA GLU A 133 1.16 18.45 6.95
C GLU A 133 0.83 16.95 6.92
N SER A 134 1.82 16.06 6.79
CA SER A 134 1.61 14.60 6.88
C SER A 134 0.99 14.22 8.23
N ILE A 135 1.50 14.74 9.33
CA ILE A 135 0.95 14.51 10.67
C ILE A 135 -0.49 15.03 10.75
N ARG A 136 -0.75 16.25 10.25
CA ARG A 136 -2.09 16.86 10.26
C ARG A 136 -3.10 16.02 9.46
N ILE A 137 -2.72 15.59 8.25
CA ILE A 137 -3.55 14.74 7.38
C ILE A 137 -3.80 13.39 8.01
N THR A 138 -2.77 12.76 8.58
CA THR A 138 -2.90 11.47 9.25
C THR A 138 -3.84 11.55 10.45
N LYS A 139 -3.70 12.57 11.29
CA LYS A 139 -4.62 12.81 12.41
C LYS A 139 -6.08 12.95 11.97
N LYS A 140 -6.30 13.58 10.81
CA LYS A 140 -7.64 13.84 10.30
C LYS A 140 -8.30 12.59 9.69
N TYR A 141 -7.56 11.82 8.90
CA TYR A 141 -8.13 10.76 8.06
C TYR A 141 -7.81 9.34 8.51
N ARG A 142 -6.66 9.15 9.15
CA ARG A 142 -6.18 7.84 9.61
C ARG A 142 -5.50 7.94 10.99
N PRO A 143 -6.26 8.37 12.03
CA PRO A 143 -5.71 8.50 13.39
C PRO A 143 -5.23 7.15 13.96
N ASP A 144 -5.76 6.04 13.46
CA ASP A 144 -5.34 4.68 13.78
C ASP A 144 -3.84 4.45 13.54
N LEU A 145 -3.26 5.02 12.49
CA LEU A 145 -1.83 4.88 12.16
C LEU A 145 -0.90 5.50 13.21
N LEU A 146 -1.38 6.48 13.97
CA LEU A 146 -0.60 7.14 15.02
C LEU A 146 -0.62 6.39 16.36
N ASN A 147 -1.57 5.47 16.55
CA ASN A 147 -1.77 4.73 17.79
C ASN A 147 -1.09 3.35 17.78
N ASN A 148 -0.57 2.92 16.64
CA ASN A 148 0.19 1.66 16.52
C ASN A 148 1.64 1.89 16.98
N LYS A 149 1.83 1.94 18.32
CA LYS A 149 3.14 1.79 18.96
C LYS A 149 3.19 0.46 19.70
#